data_cab7f70870ca7ee4478f1a8c9c952565
#
_entry.id   cab7f70870ca7ee4478f1a8c9c952565
#
_cell.length_a   1.000
_cell.length_b   1.000
_cell.length_c   1.000
_cell.angle_alpha   90.00
_cell.angle_beta   90.00
_cell.angle_gamma   90.00
#
_symmetry.space_group_name_H-M   'P 1'
#
loop_
_entity.id
_entity.type
_entity.pdbx_description
1 polymer ?
#
loop_
_entity_poly.entity_id
_entity_poly.type
_entity_poly.pdbx_seq_one_letter_code
_entity_poly.pdbx_strand_id
1 'polypeptide(L)'
;MKLAQMVFSQGFGARRECEGLIVGGHVTIDGRICNDPFFVVEPEGLTFTVRGERWRYHAKALVVLNKPIGYECSQKPRHHPSVMSLLPIPLRVRGLQPVGRLDEDTTGLLLMTDDGALIHRLTSPKKHVPKVYEIGTSDSVTAGQVDALLRGVVLHDDPLPVRAAAAEQTGERALRMTLLEGKYHQVKRMVAAAGNTVDALHRSSYGALALPCDLAPGQWRWLDGVSAVLGNTG
;
A
#
# COMPACT_ATOMS: atom_id res chain seq x y z
N MET A 1 -8.96 21.07 -18.22
CA MET A 1 -7.79 21.59 -17.41
C MET A 1 -6.67 21.93 -18.38
N LYS A 2 -5.75 22.89 -18.07
CA LYS A 2 -4.58 23.15 -18.92
C LYS A 2 -3.57 22.00 -18.85
N LEU A 3 -2.92 21.68 -19.97
CA LEU A 3 -1.95 20.58 -20.07
C LEU A 3 -0.81 20.70 -19.04
N ALA A 4 -0.22 21.90 -18.90
CA ALA A 4 0.83 22.12 -17.89
C ALA A 4 0.35 21.85 -16.46
N GLN A 5 -0.89 22.21 -16.14
CA GLN A 5 -1.50 21.92 -14.85
C GLN A 5 -1.73 20.41 -14.66
N MET A 6 -2.16 19.71 -15.71
CA MET A 6 -2.32 18.26 -15.68
C MET A 6 -0.99 17.57 -15.42
N VAL A 7 0.05 17.85 -16.22
CA VAL A 7 1.39 17.24 -16.08
C VAL A 7 1.97 17.51 -14.69
N PHE A 8 1.83 18.74 -14.19
CA PHE A 8 2.22 19.11 -12.82
C PHE A 8 1.48 18.29 -11.76
N SER A 9 0.17 18.15 -11.90
CA SER A 9 -0.65 17.38 -10.94
C SER A 9 -0.27 15.89 -10.88
N GLN A 10 0.34 15.38 -11.96
CA GLN A 10 0.79 14.00 -12.03
C GLN A 10 2.23 13.79 -11.51
N GLY A 11 2.90 14.87 -11.04
CA GLY A 11 4.17 14.80 -10.34
C GLY A 11 5.42 14.82 -11.23
N PHE A 12 5.32 15.32 -12.45
CA PHE A 12 6.45 15.36 -13.40
C PHE A 12 7.44 16.51 -13.17
N GLY A 13 7.39 17.15 -12.01
CA GLY A 13 8.32 18.19 -11.60
C GLY A 13 7.62 19.48 -11.17
N ALA A 14 8.39 20.55 -10.99
CA ALA A 14 7.86 21.88 -10.70
C ALA A 14 7.09 22.45 -11.90
N ARG A 15 6.25 23.47 -11.70
CA ARG A 15 5.42 24.07 -12.78
C ARG A 15 6.22 24.45 -14.01
N ARG A 16 7.37 25.14 -13.82
CA ARG A 16 8.27 25.55 -14.93
C ARG A 16 8.89 24.36 -15.64
N GLU A 17 9.21 23.29 -14.92
CA GLU A 17 9.74 22.06 -15.52
C GLU A 17 8.70 21.38 -16.39
N CYS A 18 7.45 21.30 -15.91
CA CYS A 18 6.33 20.75 -16.68
C CYS A 18 6.05 21.58 -17.96
N GLU A 19 6.07 22.91 -17.87
CA GLU A 19 5.99 23.78 -19.05
C GLU A 19 7.15 23.51 -20.01
N GLY A 20 8.38 23.41 -19.51
CA GLY A 20 9.56 23.08 -20.32
C GLY A 20 9.47 21.73 -21.02
N LEU A 21 8.94 20.69 -20.34
CA LEU A 21 8.67 19.37 -20.95
C LEU A 21 7.70 19.46 -22.13
N ILE A 22 6.65 20.27 -21.99
CA ILE A 22 5.63 20.44 -23.03
C ILE A 22 6.21 21.23 -24.21
N VAL A 23 6.79 22.40 -23.97
CA VAL A 23 7.38 23.25 -25.01
C VAL A 23 8.49 22.51 -25.76
N GLY A 24 9.28 21.68 -25.04
CA GLY A 24 10.33 20.84 -25.63
C GLY A 24 9.81 19.62 -26.42
N GLY A 25 8.48 19.44 -26.55
CA GLY A 25 7.89 18.34 -27.33
C GLY A 25 8.03 16.98 -26.66
N HIS A 26 8.27 16.92 -25.33
CA HIS A 26 8.41 15.67 -24.58
C HIS A 26 7.09 15.09 -24.08
N VAL A 27 5.96 15.74 -24.37
CA VAL A 27 4.63 15.29 -23.97
C VAL A 27 3.81 14.95 -25.21
N THR A 28 3.19 13.76 -25.20
CA THR A 28 2.22 13.39 -26.23
C THR A 28 0.86 13.09 -25.62
N ILE A 29 -0.18 13.43 -26.39
CA ILE A 29 -1.58 13.06 -26.11
C ILE A 29 -2.08 12.29 -27.32
N ASP A 30 -2.66 11.13 -27.11
CA ASP A 30 -3.14 10.23 -28.19
C ASP A 30 -2.08 10.01 -29.29
N GLY A 31 -0.81 9.89 -28.88
CA GLY A 31 0.33 9.65 -29.77
C GLY A 31 0.83 10.89 -30.53
N ARG A 32 0.24 12.09 -30.33
CA ARG A 32 0.64 13.33 -30.98
C ARG A 32 1.39 14.23 -30.00
N ILE A 33 2.49 14.81 -30.44
CA ILE A 33 3.24 15.80 -29.66
C ILE A 33 2.33 17.01 -29.42
N CYS A 34 2.22 17.42 -28.15
CA CYS A 34 1.60 18.67 -27.77
C CYS A 34 2.65 19.59 -27.16
N ASN A 35 2.92 20.73 -27.78
CA ASN A 35 3.92 21.71 -27.36
C ASN A 35 3.32 23.01 -26.80
N ASP A 36 2.01 23.07 -26.63
CA ASP A 36 1.31 24.20 -26.00
C ASP A 36 0.96 23.89 -24.53
N PRO A 37 1.60 24.56 -23.54
CA PRO A 37 1.31 24.38 -22.13
C PRO A 37 -0.12 24.77 -21.74
N PHE A 38 -0.76 25.64 -22.55
CA PHE A 38 -2.12 26.13 -22.30
C PHE A 38 -3.20 25.31 -23.01
N PHE A 39 -2.81 24.31 -23.80
CA PHE A 39 -3.75 23.40 -24.44
C PHE A 39 -4.71 22.80 -23.39
N VAL A 40 -6.01 22.85 -23.70
CA VAL A 40 -7.05 22.36 -22.78
C VAL A 40 -7.32 20.89 -23.03
N VAL A 41 -7.24 20.10 -21.96
CA VAL A 41 -7.51 18.65 -21.98
C VAL A 41 -8.63 18.30 -21.03
N GLU A 42 -9.39 17.26 -21.39
CA GLU A 42 -10.26 16.53 -20.48
C GLU A 42 -9.44 15.42 -19.82
N PRO A 43 -9.06 15.57 -18.52
CA PRO A 43 -8.03 14.71 -17.94
C PRO A 43 -8.55 13.31 -17.60
N GLU A 44 -9.85 13.16 -17.31
CA GLU A 44 -10.40 11.89 -16.80
C GLU A 44 -10.25 10.77 -17.83
N GLY A 45 -9.57 9.70 -17.44
CA GLY A 45 -9.30 8.58 -18.33
C GLY A 45 -8.19 8.82 -19.37
N LEU A 46 -7.65 10.06 -19.46
CA LEU A 46 -6.64 10.43 -20.45
C LEU A 46 -5.36 9.63 -20.27
N THR A 47 -4.87 9.07 -21.39
CA THR A 47 -3.55 8.48 -21.49
C THR A 47 -2.62 9.44 -22.24
N PHE A 48 -1.44 9.67 -21.70
CA PHE A 48 -0.43 10.54 -22.28
C PHE A 48 0.96 9.95 -22.11
N THR A 49 1.97 10.48 -22.77
CA THR A 49 3.36 10.11 -22.51
C THR A 49 4.17 11.32 -22.06
N VAL A 50 5.16 11.07 -21.22
CA VAL A 50 6.20 12.05 -20.89
C VAL A 50 7.56 11.39 -21.15
N ARG A 51 8.37 11.96 -22.02
CA ARG A 51 9.66 11.40 -22.48
C ARG A 51 9.54 9.94 -22.96
N GLY A 52 8.41 9.62 -23.62
CA GLY A 52 8.12 8.29 -24.13
C GLY A 52 7.53 7.31 -23.12
N GLU A 53 7.55 7.61 -21.82
CA GLU A 53 6.90 6.78 -20.81
C GLU A 53 5.41 7.04 -20.78
N ARG A 54 4.62 5.96 -20.83
CA ARG A 54 3.15 6.01 -20.86
C ARG A 54 2.57 6.14 -19.46
N TRP A 55 1.67 7.10 -19.31
CA TRP A 55 0.92 7.39 -18.09
C TRP A 55 -0.56 7.50 -18.37
N ARG A 56 -1.36 7.19 -17.34
CA ARG A 56 -2.78 7.50 -17.30
C ARG A 56 -3.00 8.58 -16.23
N TYR A 57 -3.87 9.53 -16.52
CA TYR A 57 -4.25 10.53 -15.53
C TYR A 57 -5.00 9.89 -14.36
N HIS A 58 -4.64 10.26 -13.17
CA HIS A 58 -5.34 9.91 -11.94
C HIS A 58 -5.48 11.17 -11.07
N ALA A 59 -6.73 11.61 -10.82
CA ALA A 59 -7.00 12.73 -9.93
C ALA A 59 -6.43 12.48 -8.53
N LYS A 60 -6.61 11.26 -8.03
CA LYS A 60 -5.95 10.71 -6.85
C LYS A 60 -5.24 9.42 -7.21
N ALA A 61 -4.00 9.30 -6.80
CA ALA A 61 -3.23 8.08 -7.02
C ALA A 61 -3.61 7.03 -5.98
N LEU A 62 -3.79 5.80 -6.44
CA LEU A 62 -3.92 4.62 -5.58
C LEU A 62 -3.15 3.47 -6.23
N VAL A 63 -2.18 2.94 -5.52
CA VAL A 63 -1.35 1.84 -5.99
C VAL A 63 -1.22 0.75 -4.93
N VAL A 64 -0.99 -0.48 -5.39
CA VAL A 64 -0.54 -1.59 -4.56
C VAL A 64 0.94 -1.82 -4.82
N LEU A 65 1.71 -1.98 -3.76
CA LEU A 65 3.12 -2.36 -3.77
C LEU A 65 3.26 -3.70 -3.07
N ASN A 66 3.99 -4.64 -3.67
CA ASN A 66 4.47 -5.82 -2.96
C ASN A 66 5.76 -5.43 -2.22
N LYS A 67 5.62 -5.04 -0.94
CA LYS A 67 6.75 -4.57 -0.13
C LYS A 67 7.73 -5.70 0.13
N PRO A 68 9.00 -5.58 -0.27
CA PRO A 68 10.04 -6.51 0.11
C PRO A 68 10.51 -6.27 1.55
N ILE A 69 11.28 -7.22 2.09
CA ILE A 69 12.01 -7.05 3.35
C ILE A 69 13.07 -5.92 3.23
N GLY A 70 13.44 -5.30 4.35
CA GLY A 70 14.51 -4.31 4.41
C GLY A 70 14.12 -2.89 3.96
N TYR A 71 12.82 -2.56 3.94
CA TYR A 71 12.33 -1.22 3.61
C TYR A 71 11.42 -0.67 4.70
N GLU A 72 11.64 0.59 5.09
CA GLU A 72 10.80 1.30 6.06
C GLU A 72 9.61 1.97 5.38
N CYS A 73 8.42 1.87 6.00
CA CYS A 73 7.24 2.66 5.67
C CYS A 73 7.35 4.08 6.26
N SER A 74 8.38 4.82 5.85
CA SER A 74 8.71 6.16 6.36
C SER A 74 9.17 7.08 5.24
N GLN A 75 8.74 8.35 5.28
CA GLN A 75 9.29 9.41 4.42
C GLN A 75 10.66 9.89 4.91
N LYS A 76 10.99 9.62 6.17
CA LYS A 76 12.28 9.93 6.79
C LYS A 76 12.85 8.67 7.43
N PRO A 77 13.35 7.75 6.59
CA PRO A 77 13.88 6.48 7.06
C PRO A 77 15.17 6.72 7.88
N ARG A 78 15.43 5.82 8.84
CA ARG A 78 16.59 5.96 9.74
C ARG A 78 17.64 4.87 9.53
N HIS A 79 17.22 3.66 9.26
CA HIS A 79 18.09 2.48 9.23
C HIS A 79 18.05 1.74 7.91
N HIS A 80 16.90 1.75 7.23
CA HIS A 80 16.68 1.05 5.97
C HIS A 80 16.13 2.01 4.92
N PRO A 81 16.27 1.76 3.61
CA PRO A 81 15.69 2.60 2.57
C PRO A 81 14.17 2.71 2.72
N SER A 82 13.63 3.86 2.32
CA SER A 82 12.18 4.07 2.31
C SER A 82 11.49 3.26 1.22
N VAL A 83 10.31 2.73 1.49
CA VAL A 83 9.42 2.14 0.46
C VAL A 83 9.13 3.11 -0.69
N MET A 84 9.24 4.43 -0.46
CA MET A 84 9.06 5.44 -1.50
C MET A 84 10.11 5.31 -2.61
N SER A 85 11.32 4.79 -2.32
CA SER A 85 12.37 4.59 -3.33
C SER A 85 12.02 3.53 -4.37
N LEU A 86 11.05 2.66 -4.08
CA LEU A 86 10.54 1.64 -5.01
C LEU A 86 9.55 2.22 -6.03
N LEU A 87 9.08 3.45 -5.82
CA LEU A 87 8.15 4.12 -6.72
C LEU A 87 8.88 5.02 -7.71
N PRO A 88 8.34 5.23 -8.93
CA PRO A 88 8.89 6.18 -9.89
C PRO A 88 8.79 7.62 -9.36
N ILE A 89 9.67 8.47 -9.89
CA ILE A 89 9.79 9.87 -9.45
C ILE A 89 8.44 10.61 -9.42
N PRO A 90 7.57 10.51 -10.43
CA PRO A 90 6.30 11.23 -10.41
C PRO A 90 5.42 10.88 -9.21
N LEU A 91 5.34 9.61 -8.81
CA LEU A 91 4.56 9.19 -7.65
C LEU A 91 5.17 9.70 -6.33
N ARG A 92 6.51 9.76 -6.26
CA ARG A 92 7.21 10.34 -5.10
C ARG A 92 6.97 11.85 -4.99
N VAL A 93 7.02 12.57 -6.12
CA VAL A 93 6.76 14.02 -6.17
C VAL A 93 5.31 14.33 -5.82
N ARG A 94 4.35 13.50 -6.20
CA ARG A 94 2.94 13.60 -5.76
C ARG A 94 2.78 13.41 -4.25
N GLY A 95 3.78 12.87 -3.56
CA GLY A 95 3.75 12.70 -2.12
C GLY A 95 2.87 11.51 -1.69
N LEU A 96 2.86 10.40 -2.44
CA LEU A 96 2.18 9.18 -2.02
C LEU A 96 2.64 8.77 -0.62
N GLN A 97 1.69 8.28 0.16
CA GLN A 97 1.93 7.79 1.51
C GLN A 97 1.39 6.36 1.65
N PRO A 98 2.01 5.52 2.49
CA PRO A 98 1.49 4.20 2.78
C PRO A 98 0.16 4.28 3.56
N VAL A 99 -0.78 3.42 3.20
CA VAL A 99 -2.04 3.20 3.92
C VAL A 99 -1.79 2.21 5.07
N GLY A 100 -1.56 2.75 6.24
CA GLY A 100 -0.98 1.99 7.35
C GLY A 100 0.51 1.71 7.11
N ARG A 101 1.09 0.91 8.01
CA ARG A 101 2.52 0.60 7.95
C ARG A 101 2.73 -0.90 7.99
N LEU A 102 3.83 -1.34 7.42
CA LEU A 102 4.46 -2.62 7.64
C LEU A 102 5.86 -2.37 8.20
N ASP A 103 6.28 -3.22 9.11
CA ASP A 103 7.63 -3.16 9.67
C ASP A 103 8.66 -3.46 8.58
N GLU A 104 9.92 -3.15 8.80
CA GLU A 104 10.97 -3.31 7.81
C GLU A 104 11.16 -4.78 7.40
N ASP A 105 10.97 -5.71 8.36
CA ASP A 105 11.03 -7.16 8.18
C ASP A 105 9.70 -7.81 7.74
N THR A 106 8.62 -7.03 7.64
CA THR A 106 7.31 -7.49 7.16
C THR A 106 7.18 -7.25 5.67
N THR A 107 6.70 -8.25 4.94
CA THR A 107 6.55 -8.22 3.48
C THR A 107 5.10 -8.17 3.04
N GLY A 108 4.87 -8.01 1.74
CA GLY A 108 3.58 -8.20 1.08
C GLY A 108 2.82 -6.93 0.76
N LEU A 109 1.50 -7.02 0.74
CA LEU A 109 0.61 -6.00 0.23
C LEU A 109 0.69 -4.70 1.03
N LEU A 110 1.16 -3.65 0.39
CA LEU A 110 1.14 -2.28 0.90
C LEU A 110 0.39 -1.37 -0.08
N LEU A 111 -0.70 -0.77 0.39
CA LEU A 111 -1.41 0.25 -0.37
C LEU A 111 -0.72 1.59 -0.19
N MET A 112 -0.65 2.40 -1.26
CA MET A 112 -0.09 3.74 -1.21
C MET A 112 -0.98 4.71 -1.99
N THR A 113 -1.18 5.91 -1.46
CA THR A 113 -2.06 6.93 -2.06
C THR A 113 -1.64 8.35 -1.66
N ASP A 114 -2.02 9.34 -2.46
CA ASP A 114 -1.95 10.77 -2.14
C ASP A 114 -3.29 11.32 -1.59
N ASP A 115 -4.27 10.45 -1.36
CA ASP A 115 -5.56 10.80 -0.76
C ASP A 115 -5.56 10.57 0.76
N GLY A 116 -5.37 11.65 1.54
CA GLY A 116 -5.38 11.58 3.01
C GLY A 116 -6.73 11.13 3.59
N ALA A 117 -7.85 11.46 2.94
CA ALA A 117 -9.18 11.01 3.38
C ALA A 117 -9.33 9.48 3.21
N LEU A 118 -8.80 8.95 2.11
CA LEU A 118 -8.77 7.51 1.88
C LEU A 118 -7.86 6.79 2.89
N ILE A 119 -6.68 7.34 3.19
CA ILE A 119 -5.79 6.80 4.23
C ILE A 119 -6.57 6.69 5.55
N HIS A 120 -7.17 7.77 5.99
CA HIS A 120 -7.95 7.78 7.24
C HIS A 120 -9.10 6.76 7.21
N ARG A 121 -9.84 6.68 6.11
CA ARG A 121 -10.94 5.72 5.94
C ARG A 121 -10.49 4.27 6.06
N LEU A 122 -9.37 3.92 5.42
CA LEU A 122 -8.86 2.54 5.38
C LEU A 122 -8.13 2.12 6.65
N THR A 123 -7.50 3.07 7.37
CA THR A 123 -6.74 2.77 8.59
C THR A 123 -7.53 2.89 9.87
N SER A 124 -8.70 3.55 9.84
CA SER A 124 -9.53 3.76 11.03
C SER A 124 -9.98 2.42 11.63
N PRO A 125 -9.73 2.16 12.92
CA PRO A 125 -10.19 0.95 13.60
C PRO A 125 -11.72 0.76 13.52
N LYS A 126 -12.47 1.88 13.49
CA LYS A 126 -13.95 1.86 13.42
C LYS A 126 -14.50 1.29 12.09
N LYS A 127 -13.67 1.24 11.05
CA LYS A 127 -14.07 0.74 9.73
C LYS A 127 -13.83 -0.76 9.55
N HIS A 128 -13.13 -1.38 10.49
CA HIS A 128 -12.90 -2.83 10.52
C HIS A 128 -12.44 -3.44 9.19
N VAL A 129 -11.62 -2.69 8.41
CA VAL A 129 -11.08 -3.20 7.14
C VAL A 129 -10.16 -4.37 7.42
N PRO A 130 -10.48 -5.60 6.96
CA PRO A 130 -9.71 -6.79 7.29
C PRO A 130 -8.31 -6.75 6.63
N LYS A 131 -7.34 -7.33 7.33
CA LYS A 131 -5.97 -7.52 6.85
C LYS A 131 -5.59 -8.97 7.15
N VAL A 132 -5.21 -9.72 6.14
CA VAL A 132 -4.81 -11.12 6.29
C VAL A 132 -3.29 -11.21 6.27
N TYR A 133 -2.78 -11.96 7.22
CA TYR A 133 -1.37 -12.19 7.39
C TYR A 133 -1.05 -13.69 7.33
N GLU A 134 -0.05 -14.04 6.55
CA GLU A 134 0.62 -15.33 6.56
C GLU A 134 1.84 -15.23 7.47
N ILE A 135 1.96 -16.12 8.43
CA ILE A 135 2.90 -16.03 9.54
C ILE A 135 3.69 -17.33 9.59
N GLY A 136 5.02 -17.21 9.49
CA GLY A 136 5.94 -18.28 9.86
C GLY A 136 6.31 -18.13 11.32
N THR A 137 6.32 -19.24 12.07
CA THR A 137 6.61 -19.28 13.51
C THR A 137 7.85 -20.12 13.81
N SER A 138 8.56 -19.77 14.88
CA SER A 138 9.75 -20.50 15.32
C SER A 138 9.42 -21.91 15.80
N ASP A 139 8.29 -22.06 16.51
CA ASP A 139 7.83 -23.34 17.02
C ASP A 139 6.58 -23.83 16.30
N SER A 140 6.27 -25.13 16.42
CA SER A 140 5.04 -25.70 15.86
C SER A 140 3.82 -25.02 16.44
N VAL A 141 2.86 -24.67 15.57
CA VAL A 141 1.59 -24.05 15.95
C VAL A 141 0.70 -25.09 16.61
N THR A 142 0.10 -24.75 17.75
CA THR A 142 -0.82 -25.63 18.48
C THR A 142 -2.26 -25.13 18.38
N ALA A 143 -3.24 -26.04 18.51
CA ALA A 143 -4.66 -25.67 18.57
C ALA A 143 -4.95 -24.68 19.72
N GLY A 144 -4.26 -24.83 20.87
CA GLY A 144 -4.38 -23.92 22.00
C GLY A 144 -3.95 -22.49 21.70
N GLN A 145 -2.89 -22.31 20.88
CA GLN A 145 -2.44 -21.00 20.44
C GLN A 145 -3.46 -20.34 19.49
N VAL A 146 -4.00 -21.12 18.54
CA VAL A 146 -5.07 -20.63 17.64
C VAL A 146 -6.31 -20.20 18.44
N ASP A 147 -6.73 -21.02 19.38
CA ASP A 147 -7.86 -20.71 20.28
C ASP A 147 -7.60 -19.45 21.13
N ALA A 148 -6.38 -19.26 21.63
CA ALA A 148 -6.03 -18.07 22.40
C ALA A 148 -6.12 -16.81 21.54
N LEU A 149 -5.62 -16.84 20.30
CA LEU A 149 -5.70 -15.72 19.35
C LEU A 149 -7.14 -15.35 19.00
N LEU A 150 -8.03 -16.34 18.89
CA LEU A 150 -9.46 -16.12 18.60
C LEU A 150 -10.23 -15.60 19.83
N ARG A 151 -9.96 -16.11 21.01
CA ARG A 151 -10.58 -15.64 22.25
C ARG A 151 -10.09 -14.25 22.66
N GLY A 152 -8.85 -13.94 22.33
CA GLY A 152 -8.16 -12.70 22.67
C GLY A 152 -7.03 -12.89 23.66
N VAL A 153 -5.93 -12.19 23.40
CA VAL A 153 -4.73 -12.17 24.23
C VAL A 153 -4.50 -10.76 24.79
N VAL A 154 -3.99 -10.68 26.01
CA VAL A 154 -3.63 -9.39 26.64
C VAL A 154 -2.22 -9.01 26.19
N LEU A 155 -2.09 -7.81 25.64
CA LEU A 155 -0.80 -7.23 25.26
C LEU A 155 -0.22 -6.42 26.43
N HIS A 156 1.09 -6.38 26.53
CA HIS A 156 1.79 -5.78 27.68
C HIS A 156 1.37 -4.31 27.99
N ASP A 157 1.02 -3.53 26.95
CA ASP A 157 0.67 -2.10 27.05
C ASP A 157 -0.81 -1.82 26.76
N ASP A 158 -1.65 -2.86 26.67
CA ASP A 158 -3.08 -2.75 26.40
C ASP A 158 -3.86 -3.62 27.40
N PRO A 159 -4.59 -3.03 28.34
CA PRO A 159 -5.31 -3.78 29.34
C PRO A 159 -6.51 -4.57 28.78
N LEU A 160 -6.97 -4.24 27.56
CA LEU A 160 -8.09 -4.93 26.94
C LEU A 160 -7.56 -6.07 26.03
N PRO A 161 -8.17 -7.26 26.09
CA PRO A 161 -7.80 -8.35 25.21
C PRO A 161 -7.97 -7.97 23.74
N VAL A 162 -6.94 -8.27 22.95
CA VAL A 162 -6.94 -8.10 21.48
C VAL A 162 -7.14 -9.45 20.84
N ARG A 163 -8.10 -9.55 19.93
CA ARG A 163 -8.46 -10.83 19.27
C ARG A 163 -8.29 -10.75 17.75
N ALA A 164 -7.96 -11.87 17.15
CA ALA A 164 -8.06 -12.07 15.72
C ALA A 164 -9.53 -12.25 15.30
N ALA A 165 -9.90 -11.72 14.13
CA ALA A 165 -11.20 -11.99 13.53
C ALA A 165 -11.28 -13.42 12.97
N ALA A 166 -10.13 -13.94 12.51
CA ALA A 166 -9.92 -15.33 12.14
C ALA A 166 -8.47 -15.73 12.43
N ALA A 167 -8.25 -16.98 12.80
CA ALA A 167 -6.93 -17.57 12.92
C ALA A 167 -7.03 -19.06 12.57
N GLU A 168 -6.07 -19.55 11.80
CA GLU A 168 -6.02 -20.96 11.40
C GLU A 168 -4.56 -21.41 11.23
N GLN A 169 -4.29 -22.63 11.63
CA GLN A 169 -3.02 -23.29 11.33
C GLN A 169 -3.02 -23.71 9.85
N THR A 170 -2.04 -23.24 9.07
CA THR A 170 -1.90 -23.57 7.65
C THR A 170 -0.75 -24.54 7.37
N GLY A 171 0.07 -24.83 8.36
CA GLY A 171 1.18 -25.78 8.34
C GLY A 171 1.75 -26.00 9.73
N GLU A 172 2.75 -26.86 9.89
CA GLU A 172 3.33 -27.17 11.21
C GLU A 172 3.82 -25.89 11.93
N ARG A 173 4.53 -25.02 11.20
CA ARG A 173 5.04 -23.72 11.68
C ARG A 173 4.45 -22.57 10.88
N ALA A 174 3.18 -22.69 10.50
CA ALA A 174 2.52 -21.71 9.68
C ALA A 174 1.11 -21.41 10.20
N LEU A 175 0.81 -20.13 10.31
CA LEU A 175 -0.45 -19.59 10.82
C LEU A 175 -0.96 -18.52 9.86
N ARG A 176 -2.25 -18.54 9.54
CA ARG A 176 -2.94 -17.42 8.88
C ARG A 176 -3.79 -16.69 9.90
N MET A 177 -3.73 -15.36 9.91
CA MET A 177 -4.49 -14.55 10.86
C MET A 177 -5.12 -13.34 10.17
N THR A 178 -6.38 -13.05 10.48
CA THR A 178 -7.11 -11.87 10.02
C THR A 178 -7.30 -10.89 11.16
N LEU A 179 -6.86 -9.64 10.96
CA LEU A 179 -7.06 -8.53 11.90
C LEU A 179 -7.96 -7.46 11.29
N LEU A 180 -8.82 -6.84 12.11
CA LEU A 180 -9.70 -5.73 11.74
C LEU A 180 -9.13 -4.36 12.16
N GLU A 181 -8.06 -4.36 12.92
CA GLU A 181 -7.35 -3.17 13.39
C GLU A 181 -5.85 -3.26 13.11
N GLY A 182 -5.06 -2.27 13.47
CA GLY A 182 -3.61 -2.26 13.24
C GLY A 182 -2.89 -1.51 14.35
N LYS A 183 -2.66 -2.16 15.51
CA LYS A 183 -1.84 -1.64 16.58
C LYS A 183 -0.35 -1.85 16.26
N TYR A 184 0.51 -1.15 16.98
CA TYR A 184 1.95 -1.27 16.83
C TYR A 184 2.41 -2.72 17.03
N HIS A 185 3.12 -3.29 16.04
CA HIS A 185 3.61 -4.68 15.99
C HIS A 185 2.56 -5.72 16.41
N GLN A 186 1.28 -5.49 16.09
CA GLN A 186 0.15 -6.24 16.67
C GLN A 186 0.27 -7.75 16.44
N VAL A 187 0.56 -8.20 15.21
CA VAL A 187 0.68 -9.63 14.89
C VAL A 187 1.75 -10.29 15.73
N LYS A 188 2.96 -9.72 15.75
CA LYS A 188 4.10 -10.27 16.51
C LYS A 188 3.81 -10.36 18.01
N ARG A 189 3.18 -9.32 18.56
CA ARG A 189 2.83 -9.24 19.98
C ARG A 189 1.72 -10.22 20.35
N MET A 190 0.72 -10.42 19.47
CA MET A 190 -0.34 -11.40 19.69
C MET A 190 0.20 -12.82 19.66
N VAL A 191 1.05 -13.15 18.70
CA VAL A 191 1.69 -14.48 18.60
C VAL A 191 2.59 -14.73 19.81
N ALA A 192 3.35 -13.73 20.26
CA ALA A 192 4.18 -13.83 21.48
C ALA A 192 3.32 -14.06 22.73
N ALA A 193 2.20 -13.35 22.88
CA ALA A 193 1.27 -13.55 23.99
C ALA A 193 0.56 -14.91 23.95
N ALA A 194 0.44 -15.53 22.76
CA ALA A 194 -0.04 -16.91 22.61
C ALA A 194 1.06 -17.98 22.83
N GLY A 195 2.30 -17.56 23.15
CA GLY A 195 3.41 -18.46 23.47
C GLY A 195 4.17 -19.00 22.27
N ASN A 196 4.32 -18.20 21.20
CA ASN A 196 5.18 -18.52 20.04
C ASN A 196 5.90 -17.25 19.55
N THR A 197 6.79 -17.38 18.58
CA THR A 197 7.57 -16.29 18.00
C THR A 197 7.35 -16.23 16.50
N VAL A 198 7.26 -15.00 15.93
CA VAL A 198 7.12 -14.76 14.49
C VAL A 198 8.52 -14.70 13.87
N ASP A 199 8.83 -15.61 12.95
CA ASP A 199 10.05 -15.62 12.15
C ASP A 199 9.85 -14.94 10.80
N ALA A 200 8.65 -15.07 10.20
CA ALA A 200 8.29 -14.45 8.94
C ALA A 200 6.88 -13.89 9.00
N LEU A 201 6.69 -12.70 8.42
CA LEU A 201 5.38 -12.03 8.38
C LEU A 201 5.13 -11.47 6.99
N HIS A 202 4.02 -11.90 6.39
CA HIS A 202 3.61 -11.47 5.06
C HIS A 202 2.15 -11.05 5.06
N ARG A 203 1.83 -9.83 4.62
CA ARG A 203 0.44 -9.41 4.45
C ARG A 203 -0.05 -9.80 3.08
N SER A 204 -0.91 -10.81 3.00
CA SER A 204 -1.45 -11.36 1.76
C SER A 204 -2.68 -10.61 1.24
N SER A 205 -3.46 -9.92 2.12
CA SER A 205 -4.58 -9.11 1.67
C SER A 205 -4.86 -7.88 2.54
N TYR A 206 -5.56 -6.92 1.96
CA TYR A 206 -6.07 -5.71 2.61
C TYR A 206 -7.48 -5.41 2.10
N GLY A 207 -8.49 -5.50 2.96
CA GLY A 207 -9.89 -5.45 2.54
C GLY A 207 -10.24 -6.62 1.63
N ALA A 208 -10.86 -6.34 0.50
CA ALA A 208 -11.17 -7.31 -0.54
C ALA A 208 -9.99 -7.56 -1.50
N LEU A 209 -8.93 -6.75 -1.44
CA LEU A 209 -7.79 -6.87 -2.34
C LEU A 209 -6.82 -7.93 -1.83
N ALA A 210 -6.63 -9.00 -2.59
CA ALA A 210 -5.52 -9.92 -2.42
C ALA A 210 -4.28 -9.39 -3.15
N LEU A 211 -3.08 -9.68 -2.63
CA LEU A 211 -1.84 -9.38 -3.33
C LEU A 211 -1.81 -10.14 -4.66
N PRO A 212 -1.68 -9.44 -5.81
CA PRO A 212 -1.62 -10.11 -7.10
C PRO A 212 -0.42 -11.08 -7.16
N CYS A 213 -0.68 -12.33 -7.55
CA CYS A 213 0.35 -13.38 -7.58
C CYS A 213 1.47 -13.11 -8.60
N ASP A 214 1.19 -12.29 -9.61
CA ASP A 214 2.12 -11.85 -10.65
C ASP A 214 2.88 -10.56 -10.30
N LEU A 215 2.63 -9.98 -9.12
CA LEU A 215 3.33 -8.78 -8.64
C LEU A 215 4.54 -9.18 -7.79
N ALA A 216 5.73 -9.18 -8.38
CA ALA A 216 6.96 -9.56 -7.69
C ALA A 216 7.32 -8.58 -6.54
N PRO A 217 8.11 -9.03 -5.53
CA PRO A 217 8.60 -8.14 -4.48
C PRO A 217 9.30 -6.90 -5.04
N GLY A 218 8.98 -5.72 -4.49
CA GLY A 218 9.47 -4.42 -4.97
C GLY A 218 8.69 -3.83 -6.14
N GLN A 219 7.83 -4.60 -6.79
CA GLN A 219 6.98 -4.11 -7.86
C GLN A 219 5.68 -3.49 -7.31
N TRP A 220 5.14 -2.56 -8.08
CA TRP A 220 3.90 -1.86 -7.78
C TRP A 220 2.97 -1.86 -9.00
N ARG A 221 1.67 -1.62 -8.76
CA ARG A 221 0.64 -1.55 -9.80
C ARG A 221 -0.42 -0.52 -9.44
N TRP A 222 -0.96 0.18 -10.43
CA TRP A 222 -2.15 1.00 -10.29
C TRP A 222 -3.37 0.17 -9.89
N LEU A 223 -4.23 0.75 -9.05
CA LEU A 223 -5.56 0.22 -8.77
C LEU A 223 -6.62 1.13 -9.42
N ASP A 224 -7.65 0.52 -10.01
CA ASP A 224 -8.72 1.23 -10.71
C ASP A 224 -9.74 1.92 -9.78
N GLY A 225 -9.37 2.12 -8.53
CA GLY A 225 -10.17 2.83 -7.55
C GLY A 225 -10.31 2.09 -6.23
N VAL A 226 -11.00 2.72 -5.29
CA VAL A 226 -11.15 2.22 -3.92
C VAL A 226 -12.02 0.96 -3.84
N SER A 227 -12.87 0.71 -4.82
CA SER A 227 -13.68 -0.52 -4.92
C SER A 227 -12.83 -1.78 -5.00
N ALA A 228 -11.63 -1.70 -5.59
CA ALA A 228 -10.67 -2.81 -5.58
C ALA A 228 -10.28 -3.23 -4.15
N VAL A 229 -10.29 -2.30 -3.20
CA VAL A 229 -9.90 -2.54 -1.80
C VAL A 229 -11.11 -2.85 -0.92
N LEU A 230 -12.22 -2.17 -1.11
CA LEU A 230 -13.41 -2.30 -0.24
C LEU A 230 -14.44 -3.31 -0.75
N GLY A 231 -14.24 -3.82 -1.98
CA GLY A 231 -15.27 -4.55 -2.69
C GLY A 231 -16.37 -3.61 -3.23
N ASN A 232 -17.20 -4.11 -4.09
CA ASN A 232 -18.41 -3.40 -4.51
C ASN A 232 -19.40 -3.45 -3.33
N THR A 233 -19.44 -2.38 -2.54
CA THR A 233 -20.58 -2.14 -1.66
C THR A 233 -21.74 -1.75 -2.56
N GLY A 234 -22.62 -2.73 -2.87
CA GLY A 234 -23.90 -2.48 -3.51
C GLY A 234 -24.79 -1.57 -2.66
#